data_040802e8ce1b86bd8512bd8125ad2e14
#
_entry.id   040802e8ce1b86bd8512bd8125ad2e14
#
_cell.length_a   1.000
_cell.length_b   1.000
_cell.length_c   1.000
_cell.angle_alpha   90.00
_cell.angle_beta   90.00
_cell.angle_gamma   90.00
#
_symmetry.space_group_name_H-M   'P 1'
#
loop_
_entity.id
_entity.type
_entity.pdbx_description
1 polymer ?
#
loop_
_entity_poly.entity_id
_entity_poly.type
_entity_poly.pdbx_seq_one_letter_code
_entity_poly.pdbx_strand_id
1 'polypeptide(L)'
;MLQKFSNYIQQNLPFLEDKKLLVAISGGIDSVALTTLLSKLGFAISLAHCNFNLRGKESDLDEEFVKNLGEKLNTRVYTKQFETKEIAQENKQSTQITARNLRYHWFSELVEQNSFDYVVTAHHADDNIETFLINLTRGTGLD
;
A
#
# COMPACT_ATOMS: atom_id res chain seq x y z
N MET A 1 12.55 16.42 -4.48
CA MET A 1 11.64 15.29 -4.82
C MET A 1 10.17 15.65 -4.74
N LEU A 2 9.76 16.39 -3.72
CA LEU A 2 8.35 16.74 -3.55
C LEU A 2 7.78 17.50 -4.75
N GLN A 3 8.54 18.47 -5.28
CA GLN A 3 8.09 19.26 -6.43
C GLN A 3 7.93 18.40 -7.68
N LYS A 4 8.87 17.50 -7.93
CA LYS A 4 8.78 16.59 -9.08
C LYS A 4 7.58 15.66 -8.95
N PHE A 5 7.33 15.17 -7.75
CA PHE A 5 6.19 14.30 -7.49
C PHE A 5 4.88 15.05 -7.69
N SER A 6 4.79 16.26 -7.16
CA SER A 6 3.60 17.11 -7.35
C SER A 6 3.32 17.35 -8.82
N ASN A 7 4.35 17.68 -9.59
CA ASN A 7 4.22 17.90 -11.03
C ASN A 7 3.74 16.63 -11.74
N TYR A 8 4.30 15.47 -11.36
CA TYR A 8 3.90 14.18 -11.94
C TYR A 8 2.40 13.92 -11.71
N ILE A 9 1.93 14.16 -10.49
CA ILE A 9 0.51 13.94 -10.15
C ILE A 9 -0.37 14.89 -10.96
N GLN A 10 -0.01 16.17 -11.05
CA GLN A 10 -0.80 17.15 -11.78
C GLN A 10 -0.89 16.84 -13.26
N GLN A 11 0.20 16.33 -13.85
CA GLN A 11 0.25 16.03 -15.28
C GLN A 11 -0.40 14.71 -15.64
N ASN A 12 -0.23 13.70 -14.79
CA ASN A 12 -0.63 12.33 -15.13
C ASN A 12 -1.84 11.83 -14.35
N LEU A 13 -2.05 12.33 -13.15
CA LEU A 13 -3.08 11.82 -12.24
C LEU A 13 -3.87 12.97 -11.59
N PRO A 14 -4.29 13.99 -12.36
CA PRO A 14 -4.98 15.13 -11.75
C PRO A 14 -6.30 14.76 -11.10
N PHE A 15 -6.90 13.64 -11.51
CA PHE A 15 -8.17 13.18 -10.95
C PHE A 15 -8.06 12.68 -9.51
N LEU A 16 -6.85 12.50 -8.97
CA LEU A 16 -6.67 12.06 -7.57
C LEU A 16 -7.03 13.13 -6.56
N GLU A 17 -7.07 14.37 -6.97
CA GLU A 17 -7.50 15.45 -6.09
C GLU A 17 -8.91 15.17 -5.59
N ASP A 18 -9.14 15.35 -4.29
CA ASP A 18 -10.43 15.08 -3.63
C ASP A 18 -10.85 13.61 -3.58
N LYS A 19 -9.97 12.70 -3.96
CA LYS A 19 -10.26 11.27 -3.87
C LYS A 19 -9.77 10.70 -2.56
N LYS A 20 -10.45 9.67 -2.07
CA LYS A 20 -10.09 8.94 -0.87
C LYS A 20 -9.20 7.76 -1.26
N LEU A 21 -7.96 7.76 -0.80
CA LEU A 21 -6.93 6.82 -1.24
C LEU A 21 -6.56 5.83 -0.14
N LEU A 22 -6.45 4.57 -0.51
CA LEU A 22 -5.87 3.54 0.36
C LEU A 22 -4.47 3.22 -0.18
N VAL A 23 -3.44 3.53 0.60
CA VAL A 23 -2.06 3.31 0.20
C VAL A 23 -1.58 1.98 0.75
N ALA A 24 -1.20 1.08 -0.15
CA ALA A 24 -0.60 -0.20 0.23
C ALA A 24 0.85 0.05 0.61
N ILE A 25 1.19 -0.19 1.87
CA ILE A 25 2.52 0.10 2.40
C ILE A 25 3.16 -1.16 2.95
N SER A 26 4.33 -1.50 2.41
CA SER A 26 5.08 -2.70 2.83
C SER A 26 6.08 -2.42 3.95
N GLY A 27 6.43 -1.17 4.17
CA GLY A 27 7.53 -0.77 5.05
C GLY A 27 8.83 -0.55 4.31
N GLY A 28 8.88 -0.87 3.01
CA GLY A 28 10.06 -0.61 2.19
C GLY A 28 10.18 0.84 1.77
N ILE A 29 11.34 1.21 1.28
CA ILE A 29 11.68 2.60 0.92
C ILE A 29 10.66 3.24 -0.01
N ASP A 30 10.23 2.52 -1.05
CA ASP A 30 9.35 3.11 -2.05
C ASP A 30 7.96 3.42 -1.52
N SER A 31 7.40 2.48 -0.75
CA SER A 31 6.06 2.68 -0.20
C SER A 31 6.06 3.76 0.88
N VAL A 32 7.14 3.87 1.65
CA VAL A 32 7.29 4.92 2.67
C VAL A 32 7.44 6.29 2.00
N ALA A 33 8.25 6.37 0.95
CA ALA A 33 8.45 7.62 0.21
C ALA A 33 7.13 8.09 -0.41
N LEU A 34 6.40 7.19 -1.05
CA LEU A 34 5.10 7.51 -1.64
C LEU A 34 4.13 8.02 -0.58
N THR A 35 4.03 7.32 0.54
CA THR A 35 3.14 7.70 1.63
C THR A 35 3.46 9.09 2.14
N THR A 36 4.74 9.37 2.38
CA THR A 36 5.19 10.65 2.89
C THR A 36 4.88 11.78 1.90
N LEU A 37 5.11 11.55 0.62
CA LEU A 37 4.85 12.56 -0.41
C LEU A 37 3.36 12.85 -0.53
N LEU A 38 2.52 11.82 -0.55
CA LEU A 38 1.07 12.02 -0.61
C LEU A 38 0.55 12.76 0.62
N SER A 39 1.07 12.42 1.79
CA SER A 39 0.70 13.08 3.04
C SER A 39 1.07 14.56 2.99
N LYS A 40 2.29 14.88 2.56
CA LYS A 40 2.75 16.27 2.47
C LYS A 40 1.95 17.10 1.47
N LEU A 41 1.45 16.48 0.43
CA LEU A 41 0.62 17.16 -0.57
C LEU A 41 -0.84 17.30 -0.14
N GLY A 42 -1.20 16.77 1.02
CA GLY A 42 -2.56 16.95 1.57
C GLY A 42 -3.60 16.00 1.03
N PHE A 43 -3.20 14.90 0.39
CA PHE A 43 -4.15 13.90 -0.07
C PHE A 43 -4.83 13.19 1.11
N ALA A 44 -6.09 12.82 0.91
CA ALA A 44 -6.86 12.06 1.89
C ALA A 44 -6.44 10.59 1.81
N ILE A 45 -5.48 10.18 2.64
CA ILE A 45 -4.92 8.82 2.59
C ILE A 45 -5.21 8.05 3.88
N SER A 46 -5.31 6.73 3.72
CA SER A 46 -5.21 5.76 4.81
C SER A 46 -4.21 4.70 4.36
N LEU A 47 -3.61 4.00 5.30
CA LEU A 47 -2.57 3.01 4.99
C LEU A 47 -3.10 1.61 5.22
N ALA A 48 -2.67 0.66 4.38
CA ALA A 48 -2.97 -0.75 4.55
C ALA A 48 -1.67 -1.56 4.49
N HIS A 49 -1.43 -2.35 5.51
CA HIS A 49 -0.23 -3.17 5.61
C HIS A 49 -0.60 -4.62 5.90
N CYS A 50 -0.04 -5.52 5.10
CA CYS A 50 -0.19 -6.96 5.29
C CYS A 50 1.05 -7.52 5.98
N ASN A 51 0.85 -8.22 7.10
CA ASN A 51 1.90 -9.00 7.72
C ASN A 51 1.66 -10.46 7.34
N PHE A 52 2.45 -10.95 6.39
CA PHE A 52 2.28 -12.31 5.85
C PHE A 52 2.96 -13.38 6.70
N ASN A 53 3.64 -13.00 7.78
CA ASN A 53 4.36 -13.91 8.67
C ASN A 53 5.37 -14.81 7.94
N LEU A 54 6.02 -14.26 6.93
CA LEU A 54 6.99 -15.00 6.12
C LEU A 54 8.43 -14.80 6.55
N ARG A 55 8.72 -13.75 7.33
CA ARG A 55 10.08 -13.40 7.74
C ARG A 55 10.23 -13.27 9.25
N GLY A 56 9.36 -13.94 10.00
CA GLY A 56 9.43 -13.93 11.46
C GLY A 56 9.41 -12.53 12.08
N LYS A 57 10.43 -12.21 12.87
CA LYS A 57 10.51 -10.93 13.55
C LYS A 57 10.55 -9.74 12.60
N GLU A 58 11.13 -9.90 11.42
CA GLU A 58 11.18 -8.81 10.44
C GLU A 58 9.78 -8.41 9.98
N SER A 59 8.89 -9.39 9.81
CA SER A 59 7.50 -9.10 9.45
C SER A 59 6.80 -8.29 10.53
N ASP A 60 7.03 -8.63 11.78
CA ASP A 60 6.43 -7.92 12.91
C ASP A 60 7.02 -6.53 13.08
N LEU A 61 8.32 -6.37 12.83
CA LEU A 61 8.98 -5.07 12.88
C LEU A 61 8.47 -4.14 11.77
N ASP A 62 8.23 -4.67 10.58
CA ASP A 62 7.64 -3.89 9.50
C ASP A 62 6.25 -3.39 9.86
N GLU A 63 5.44 -4.25 10.47
CA GLU A 63 4.10 -3.86 10.92
C GLU A 63 4.17 -2.75 11.96
N GLU A 64 5.06 -2.89 12.94
CA GLU A 64 5.25 -1.87 13.97
C GLU A 64 5.71 -0.55 13.37
N PHE A 65 6.65 -0.62 12.43
CA PHE A 65 7.14 0.56 11.73
C PHE A 65 6.02 1.31 11.02
N VAL A 66 5.15 0.57 10.32
CA VAL A 66 4.03 1.17 9.59
C VAL A 66 3.04 1.83 10.55
N LYS A 67 2.74 1.18 11.67
CA LYS A 67 1.85 1.75 12.69
C LYS A 67 2.42 3.06 13.24
N ASN A 68 3.73 3.08 13.52
CA ASN A 68 4.39 4.28 14.04
C ASN A 68 4.41 5.40 13.00
N LEU A 69 4.61 5.06 11.74
CA LEU A 69 4.57 6.05 10.65
C LEU A 69 3.18 6.67 10.53
N GLY A 70 2.14 5.84 10.59
CA GLY A 70 0.78 6.33 10.54
C GLY A 70 0.47 7.31 11.68
N GLU A 71 0.91 6.97 12.87
CA GLU A 71 0.76 7.84 14.03
C GLU A 71 1.49 9.17 13.83
N LYS A 72 2.73 9.10 13.35
CA LYS A 72 3.54 10.29 13.08
C LYS A 72 2.90 11.19 12.03
N LEU A 73 2.27 10.61 11.02
CA LEU A 73 1.60 11.35 9.94
C LEU A 73 0.15 11.69 10.26
N ASN A 74 -0.33 11.30 11.44
CA ASN A 74 -1.73 11.44 11.83
C ASN A 74 -2.67 10.82 10.80
N THR A 75 -2.33 9.61 10.37
CA THR A 75 -3.00 8.89 9.29
C THR A 75 -3.47 7.54 9.80
N ARG A 76 -4.68 7.14 9.41
CA ARG A 76 -5.24 5.87 9.83
C ARG A 76 -4.50 4.70 9.16
N VAL A 77 -4.22 3.65 9.96
CA VAL A 77 -3.53 2.46 9.47
C VAL A 77 -4.41 1.24 9.70
N TYR A 78 -4.58 0.45 8.65
CA TYR A 78 -5.20 -0.85 8.72
C TYR A 78 -4.10 -1.90 8.60
N THR A 79 -4.06 -2.86 9.51
CA THR A 79 -3.10 -3.95 9.45
C THR A 79 -3.83 -5.28 9.56
N LYS A 80 -3.30 -6.31 8.90
CA LYS A 80 -3.82 -7.66 9.02
C LYS A 80 -2.67 -8.65 8.95
N GLN A 81 -2.74 -9.66 9.80
CA GLN A 81 -1.78 -10.76 9.80
C GLN A 81 -2.39 -11.96 9.10
N PHE A 82 -1.57 -12.66 8.33
CA PHE A 82 -1.99 -13.85 7.58
C PHE A 82 -1.06 -15.01 7.89
N GLU A 83 -1.64 -16.18 8.06
CA GLU A 83 -0.89 -17.43 8.17
C GLU A 83 -0.60 -17.97 6.76
N THR A 84 0.22 -17.23 6.03
CA THR A 84 0.42 -17.41 4.60
C THR A 84 0.97 -18.78 4.24
N LYS A 85 1.96 -19.28 4.99
CA LYS A 85 2.55 -20.61 4.72
C LYS A 85 1.53 -21.73 4.84
N GLU A 86 0.70 -21.68 5.87
CA GLU A 86 -0.33 -22.69 6.09
C GLU A 86 -1.38 -22.67 4.98
N ILE A 87 -1.83 -21.47 4.61
CA ILE A 87 -2.83 -21.31 3.55
C ILE A 87 -2.27 -21.79 2.21
N ALA A 88 -1.01 -21.45 1.93
CA ALA A 88 -0.35 -21.90 0.70
C ALA A 88 -0.27 -23.41 0.62
N GLN A 89 0.07 -24.08 1.72
CA GLN A 89 0.15 -25.54 1.78
C GLN A 89 -1.23 -26.17 1.58
N GLU A 90 -2.26 -25.66 2.22
CA GLU A 90 -3.62 -26.16 2.07
C GLU A 90 -4.11 -26.06 0.62
N ASN A 91 -3.78 -24.97 -0.06
CA ASN A 91 -4.23 -24.70 -1.42
C ASN A 91 -3.26 -25.22 -2.47
N LYS A 92 -2.14 -25.80 -2.08
CA LYS A 92 -1.10 -26.30 -2.99
C LYS A 92 -0.62 -25.23 -3.95
N GLN A 93 -0.40 -24.02 -3.40
CA GLN A 93 0.07 -22.86 -4.17
C GLN A 93 1.39 -22.36 -3.60
N SER A 94 2.12 -21.56 -4.39
CA SER A 94 3.31 -20.90 -3.88
C SER A 94 2.92 -19.86 -2.83
N THR A 95 3.85 -19.54 -1.92
CA THR A 95 3.63 -18.48 -0.93
C THR A 95 3.43 -17.13 -1.60
N GLN A 96 4.10 -16.89 -2.73
CA GLN A 96 3.98 -15.63 -3.45
C GLN A 96 2.57 -15.42 -4.03
N ILE A 97 2.03 -16.46 -4.67
CA ILE A 97 0.68 -16.41 -5.23
C ILE A 97 -0.34 -16.26 -4.11
N THR A 98 -0.17 -17.00 -3.03
CA THR A 98 -1.06 -16.96 -1.87
C THR A 98 -1.07 -15.57 -1.24
N ALA A 99 0.12 -14.99 -1.02
CA ALA A 99 0.23 -13.65 -0.44
C ALA A 99 -0.46 -12.61 -1.30
N ARG A 100 -0.27 -12.69 -2.63
CA ARG A 100 -0.90 -11.77 -3.57
C ARG A 100 -2.43 -11.85 -3.48
N ASN A 101 -2.96 -13.07 -3.48
CA ASN A 101 -4.41 -13.27 -3.42
C ASN A 101 -5.00 -12.76 -2.11
N LEU A 102 -4.35 -13.06 -0.99
CA LEU A 102 -4.77 -12.59 0.32
C LEU A 102 -4.77 -11.06 0.40
N ARG A 103 -3.74 -10.45 -0.13
CA ARG A 103 -3.57 -9.01 -0.15
C ARG A 103 -4.69 -8.31 -0.91
N TYR A 104 -4.96 -8.73 -2.14
CA TYR A 104 -5.97 -8.10 -2.97
C TYR A 104 -7.39 -8.35 -2.45
N HIS A 105 -7.64 -9.53 -1.92
CA HIS A 105 -8.94 -9.83 -1.31
C HIS A 105 -9.20 -8.89 -0.12
N TRP A 106 -8.21 -8.72 0.75
CA TRP A 106 -8.35 -7.85 1.91
C TRP A 106 -8.50 -6.37 1.50
N PHE A 107 -7.73 -5.92 0.51
CA PHE A 107 -7.88 -4.55 0.00
C PHE A 107 -9.28 -4.32 -0.54
N SER A 108 -9.84 -5.30 -1.24
CA SER A 108 -11.20 -5.23 -1.75
C SER A 108 -12.21 -5.04 -0.62
N GLU A 109 -12.04 -5.79 0.46
CA GLU A 109 -12.88 -5.63 1.65
C GLU A 109 -12.77 -4.23 2.26
N LEU A 110 -11.56 -3.73 2.41
CA LEU A 110 -11.33 -2.40 2.96
C LEU A 110 -11.95 -1.31 2.09
N VAL A 111 -11.80 -1.44 0.79
CA VAL A 111 -12.38 -0.49 -0.17
C VAL A 111 -13.89 -0.46 -0.04
N GLU A 112 -14.52 -1.63 0.00
CA GLU A 112 -15.96 -1.73 0.11
C GLU A 112 -16.48 -1.18 1.42
N GLN A 113 -15.83 -1.52 2.53
CA GLN A 113 -16.26 -1.12 3.87
C GLN A 113 -16.06 0.38 4.14
N ASN A 114 -15.06 0.99 3.51
CA ASN A 114 -14.65 2.35 3.81
C ASN A 114 -14.78 3.33 2.64
N SER A 115 -15.30 2.86 1.52
CA SER A 115 -15.56 3.70 0.34
C SER A 115 -14.31 4.40 -0.20
N PHE A 116 -13.20 3.70 -0.27
CA PHE A 116 -12.00 4.23 -0.93
C PHE A 116 -12.21 4.29 -2.44
N ASP A 117 -11.70 5.34 -3.06
CA ASP A 117 -11.80 5.52 -4.51
C ASP A 117 -10.73 4.75 -5.25
N TYR A 118 -9.52 4.71 -4.71
CA TYR A 118 -8.38 4.04 -5.34
C TYR A 118 -7.50 3.35 -4.31
N VAL A 119 -6.87 2.27 -4.73
CA VAL A 119 -5.75 1.66 -4.01
C VAL A 119 -4.48 2.08 -4.75
N VAL A 120 -3.52 2.61 -4.00
CA VAL A 120 -2.28 3.15 -4.56
C VAL A 120 -1.12 2.27 -4.09
N THR A 121 -0.30 1.82 -5.02
CA THR A 121 0.90 1.05 -4.71
C THR A 121 2.11 1.70 -5.37
N ALA A 122 3.27 1.55 -4.74
CA ALA A 122 4.52 2.06 -5.28
C ALA A 122 5.25 0.95 -6.05
N HIS A 123 5.85 1.32 -7.16
CA HIS A 123 6.68 0.44 -7.97
C HIS A 123 7.97 1.12 -8.34
N HIS A 124 9.05 0.34 -8.43
CA HIS A 124 10.24 0.80 -9.13
C HIS A 124 10.02 0.74 -10.63
N ALA A 125 10.39 1.80 -11.33
CA ALA A 125 10.40 1.78 -12.79
C ALA A 125 11.59 0.95 -13.31
N ASP A 126 12.71 1.03 -12.61
CA ASP A 126 13.93 0.31 -12.89
C ASP A 126 14.83 0.42 -11.66
N ASP A 127 16.16 0.31 -11.84
CA ASP A 127 17.12 0.39 -10.73
C ASP A 127 17.36 1.83 -10.25
N ASN A 128 16.72 2.80 -10.83
CA ASN A 128 16.87 4.20 -10.44
C ASN A 128 15.96 4.51 -9.24
N ILE A 129 16.56 4.68 -8.08
CA ILE A 129 15.83 4.91 -6.83
C ILE A 129 15.10 6.27 -6.77
N GLU A 130 15.47 7.20 -7.66
CA GLU A 130 14.82 8.50 -7.69
C GLU A 130 13.48 8.47 -8.43
N THR A 131 13.22 7.39 -9.16
CA THR A 131 12.01 7.25 -9.97
C THR A 131 11.22 6.05 -9.53
N PHE A 132 9.96 6.23 -9.20
CA PHE A 132 9.07 5.11 -8.96
C PHE A 132 7.73 5.38 -9.64
N LEU A 133 7.07 4.28 -10.00
CA LEU A 133 5.75 4.33 -10.62
C LEU A 133 4.67 4.13 -9.57
N ILE A 134 3.56 4.80 -9.77
CA ILE A 134 2.39 4.62 -8.93
C ILE A 134 1.41 3.74 -9.68
N ASN A 135 1.04 2.63 -9.07
CA ASN A 135 -0.04 1.80 -9.55
C ASN A 135 -1.34 2.21 -8.88
N LEU A 136 -2.36 2.40 -9.68
CA LEU A 136 -3.69 2.73 -9.19
C LEU A 136 -4.66 1.62 -9.59
N THR A 137 -5.48 1.21 -8.64
CA THR A 137 -6.59 0.30 -8.90
C THR A 137 -7.84 0.98 -8.40
N ARG A 138 -8.84 1.15 -9.26
CA ARG A 138 -10.12 1.70 -8.85
C ARG A 138 -10.77 0.76 -7.85
N GLY A 139 -11.50 1.33 -6.88
CA GLY A 139 -12.15 0.54 -5.86
C GLY A 139 -13.08 -0.53 -6.40
N THR A 140 -13.69 -0.28 -7.55
CA THR A 140 -14.60 -1.24 -8.19
C THR A 140 -13.89 -2.29 -9.05
N GLY A 141 -12.57 -2.19 -9.20
CA GLY A 141 -11.78 -3.08 -10.06
C GLY A 141 -10.85 -4.03 -9.32
N LEU A 142 -11.11 -4.29 -8.05
CA LEU A 142 -10.23 -5.10 -7.20
C LEU A 142 -10.59 -6.58 -7.13
N ASP A 143 -11.40 -7.06 -7.99
CA ASP A 143 -11.82 -8.46 -7.98
C ASP A 143 -10.74 -9.45 -8.38
#